data_76211d40631abe53ab4334d577d5f3e8
#
_entry.id   76211d40631abe53ab4334d577d5f3e8
#
_cell.length_a   1.000
_cell.length_b   1.000
_cell.length_c   1.000
_cell.angle_alpha   90.00
_cell.angle_beta   90.00
_cell.angle_gamma   90.00
#
_symmetry.space_group_name_H-M   'P 1'
#
loop_
_entity.id
_entity.type
_entity.pdbx_description
1 polymer ?
#
loop_
_entity_poly.entity_id
_entity_poly.type
_entity_poly.pdbx_seq_one_letter_code
_entity_poly.pdbx_strand_id
1 'polypeptide(L)'
;MRFSLRLNNDLKPAHYEALAQAAEAAGFDQFWISHDLFLRSAAVILPLVARATTTIEIGSCIFNPYTVNPAELAMIAATMDEVSGNRFNLGLAAGARDFLQWVGLPQERPLAAMRETITAVRRLLSGEVADLNGHFLQWRAEAYLRFPAPRVTPIYVGAMGPKMLGLAGEMGDGVLPLLFPPEHFFTVKPLLEAGIARRADTLGTLDFAACIWVSLAADREAAQRTLAQKIAYYGASLSPLILAQLNLSVEDFAPIQHALNVERNEAKAVAMVDERMMRIGVVGQPSDVIARLEPLVAAGAQHLSFGPPLGPDPLEAVSLLGQVIDYFRR
;
A
#
# COMPACT_ATOMS: atom_id res chain seq x y z
N MET A 1 -12.97 -12.56 6.65
CA MET A 1 -11.63 -11.95 6.70
C MET A 1 -11.17 -11.66 5.28
N ARG A 2 -10.48 -10.55 5.01
CA ARG A 2 -9.98 -10.16 3.67
C ARG A 2 -8.47 -10.34 3.58
N PHE A 3 -8.00 -10.59 2.35
CA PHE A 3 -6.58 -10.77 2.05
C PHE A 3 -6.20 -10.01 0.80
N SER A 4 -5.10 -9.29 0.82
CA SER A 4 -4.61 -8.61 -0.36
C SER A 4 -3.12 -8.81 -0.59
N LEU A 5 -2.73 -8.74 -1.86
CA LEU A 5 -1.35 -8.79 -2.31
C LEU A 5 -0.94 -7.41 -2.82
N ARG A 6 0.21 -6.90 -2.37
CA ARG A 6 0.77 -5.62 -2.81
C ARG A 6 2.13 -5.85 -3.49
N LEU A 7 2.32 -5.22 -4.63
CA LEU A 7 3.56 -5.30 -5.41
C LEU A 7 4.14 -3.91 -5.67
N ASN A 8 5.48 -3.84 -5.71
CA ASN A 8 6.15 -2.68 -6.29
C ASN A 8 5.90 -2.64 -7.80
N ASN A 9 6.13 -1.48 -8.44
CA ASN A 9 5.99 -1.32 -9.89
C ASN A 9 7.32 -1.51 -10.65
N ASP A 10 8.17 -2.42 -10.20
CA ASP A 10 9.51 -2.71 -10.74
C ASP A 10 9.57 -3.93 -11.67
N LEU A 11 8.53 -4.77 -11.70
CA LEU A 11 8.44 -5.95 -12.55
C LEU A 11 8.01 -5.59 -13.99
N LYS A 12 8.26 -6.48 -14.94
CA LYS A 12 7.72 -6.37 -16.31
C LYS A 12 6.19 -6.57 -16.30
N PRO A 13 5.42 -5.91 -17.20
CA PRO A 13 3.96 -5.99 -17.21
C PRO A 13 3.39 -7.42 -17.20
N ALA A 14 3.92 -8.33 -18.01
CA ALA A 14 3.46 -9.72 -18.04
C ALA A 14 3.58 -10.48 -16.69
N HIS A 15 4.51 -10.08 -15.82
CA HIS A 15 4.61 -10.68 -14.48
C HIS A 15 3.45 -10.28 -13.58
N TYR A 16 2.92 -9.06 -13.72
CA TYR A 16 1.75 -8.61 -12.93
C TYR A 16 0.49 -9.37 -13.33
N GLU A 17 0.31 -9.65 -14.63
CA GLU A 17 -0.83 -10.45 -15.09
C GLU A 17 -0.76 -11.87 -14.51
N ALA A 18 0.40 -12.53 -14.60
CA ALA A 18 0.60 -13.87 -14.04
C ALA A 18 0.42 -13.92 -12.51
N LEU A 19 0.97 -12.93 -11.80
CA LEU A 19 0.84 -12.84 -10.33
C LEU A 19 -0.58 -12.53 -9.90
N ALA A 20 -1.31 -11.69 -10.63
CA ALA A 20 -2.70 -11.39 -10.33
C ALA A 20 -3.62 -12.60 -10.54
N GLN A 21 -3.40 -13.37 -11.62
CA GLN A 21 -4.11 -14.62 -11.86
C GLN A 21 -3.80 -15.66 -10.78
N ALA A 22 -2.53 -15.79 -10.39
CA ALA A 22 -2.13 -16.67 -9.30
C ALA A 22 -2.74 -16.23 -7.95
N ALA A 23 -2.79 -14.93 -7.66
CA ALA A 23 -3.40 -14.38 -6.45
C ALA A 23 -4.92 -14.62 -6.44
N GLU A 24 -5.61 -14.41 -7.58
CA GLU A 24 -7.04 -14.71 -7.71
C GLU A 24 -7.32 -16.20 -7.46
N ALA A 25 -6.52 -17.09 -8.04
CA ALA A 25 -6.64 -18.54 -7.84
C ALA A 25 -6.32 -18.98 -6.41
N ALA A 26 -5.38 -18.30 -5.73
CA ALA A 26 -5.01 -18.55 -4.35
C ALA A 26 -6.01 -17.95 -3.33
N GLY A 27 -7.07 -17.29 -3.81
CA GLY A 27 -8.14 -16.77 -2.97
C GLY A 27 -7.88 -15.39 -2.36
N PHE A 28 -6.99 -14.58 -2.94
CA PHE A 28 -6.88 -13.18 -2.54
C PHE A 28 -8.11 -12.38 -2.97
N ASP A 29 -8.52 -11.44 -2.13
CA ASP A 29 -9.64 -10.54 -2.40
C ASP A 29 -9.22 -9.29 -3.18
N GLN A 30 -7.96 -8.83 -2.98
CA GLN A 30 -7.45 -7.62 -3.63
C GLN A 30 -6.00 -7.77 -4.10
N PHE A 31 -5.69 -7.06 -5.20
CA PHE A 31 -4.36 -6.98 -5.80
C PHE A 31 -3.96 -5.52 -6.01
N TRP A 32 -2.85 -5.09 -5.44
CA TRP A 32 -2.42 -3.70 -5.40
C TRP A 32 -1.08 -3.50 -6.11
N ILE A 33 -0.96 -2.41 -6.88
CA ILE A 33 0.28 -2.04 -7.58
C ILE A 33 0.73 -0.66 -7.14
N SER A 34 2.00 -0.55 -6.71
CA SER A 34 2.64 0.73 -6.38
C SER A 34 2.77 1.62 -7.62
N HIS A 35 2.86 2.93 -7.38
CA HIS A 35 3.13 3.94 -8.40
C HIS A 35 4.28 4.85 -7.96
N ASP A 36 5.45 4.25 -7.80
CA ASP A 36 6.67 4.99 -7.47
C ASP A 36 7.27 5.61 -8.72
N LEU A 37 7.74 6.87 -8.60
CA LEU A 37 8.40 7.57 -9.70
C LEU A 37 9.64 6.81 -10.19
N PHE A 38 9.95 6.98 -11.47
CA PHE A 38 11.07 6.36 -12.19
C PHE A 38 10.97 4.84 -12.36
N LEU A 39 9.91 4.21 -11.87
CA LEU A 39 9.55 2.83 -12.15
C LEU A 39 8.42 2.77 -13.19
N ARG A 40 7.83 1.61 -13.41
CA ARG A 40 6.76 1.44 -14.41
C ARG A 40 5.45 2.06 -13.93
N SER A 41 4.70 2.68 -14.83
CA SER A 41 3.44 3.32 -14.48
C SER A 41 2.35 2.32 -14.10
N ALA A 42 1.83 2.43 -12.88
CA ALA A 42 0.68 1.63 -12.44
C ALA A 42 -0.56 1.90 -13.31
N ALA A 43 -0.76 3.15 -13.77
CA ALA A 43 -1.89 3.49 -14.65
C ALA A 43 -1.88 2.70 -15.98
N VAL A 44 -0.70 2.24 -16.44
CA VAL A 44 -0.56 1.39 -17.62
C VAL A 44 -0.70 -0.10 -17.28
N ILE A 45 -0.23 -0.53 -16.10
CA ILE A 45 -0.24 -1.94 -15.69
C ILE A 45 -1.63 -2.37 -15.21
N LEU A 46 -2.33 -1.53 -14.45
CA LEU A 46 -3.64 -1.84 -13.86
C LEU A 46 -4.69 -2.29 -14.89
N PRO A 47 -4.84 -1.66 -16.08
CA PRO A 47 -5.74 -2.15 -17.12
C PRO A 47 -5.39 -3.56 -17.63
N LEU A 48 -4.11 -3.92 -17.70
CA LEU A 48 -3.69 -5.26 -18.10
C LEU A 48 -4.10 -6.30 -17.06
N VAL A 49 -3.86 -6.01 -15.79
CA VAL A 49 -4.30 -6.85 -14.67
C VAL A 49 -5.82 -6.99 -14.62
N ALA A 50 -6.55 -5.88 -14.85
CA ALA A 50 -8.01 -5.90 -14.90
C ALA A 50 -8.57 -6.86 -15.96
N ARG A 51 -7.91 -6.92 -17.11
CA ARG A 51 -8.30 -7.81 -18.21
C ARG A 51 -7.84 -9.25 -18.04
N ALA A 52 -6.77 -9.47 -17.27
CA ALA A 52 -6.23 -10.80 -16.98
C ALA A 52 -6.98 -11.54 -15.85
N THR A 53 -7.80 -10.83 -15.08
CA THR A 53 -8.52 -11.33 -13.90
C THR A 53 -10.02 -11.13 -14.02
N THR A 54 -10.83 -11.82 -13.19
CA THR A 54 -12.29 -11.80 -13.31
C THR A 54 -13.01 -11.36 -12.04
N THR A 55 -12.48 -11.67 -10.86
CA THR A 55 -13.17 -11.48 -9.57
C THR A 55 -12.37 -10.63 -8.59
N ILE A 56 -11.03 -10.76 -8.59
CA ILE A 56 -10.17 -10.05 -7.66
C ILE A 56 -10.30 -8.53 -7.85
N GLU A 57 -10.48 -7.81 -6.75
CA GLU A 57 -10.40 -6.35 -6.77
C GLU A 57 -8.97 -5.91 -7.06
N ILE A 58 -8.81 -4.82 -7.80
CA ILE A 58 -7.50 -4.29 -8.17
C ILE A 58 -7.36 -2.85 -7.68
N GLY A 59 -6.15 -2.42 -7.35
CA GLY A 59 -5.97 -1.06 -6.85
C GLY A 59 -4.57 -0.49 -7.04
N SER A 60 -4.48 0.82 -6.94
CA SER A 60 -3.21 1.54 -6.82
C SER A 60 -2.77 1.67 -5.37
N CYS A 61 -1.49 1.47 -5.09
CA CYS A 61 -0.95 1.70 -3.74
C CYS A 61 0.41 2.39 -3.78
N ILE A 62 0.44 3.67 -4.11
CA ILE A 62 -0.64 4.66 -4.20
C ILE A 62 -0.36 5.67 -5.34
N PHE A 63 -1.38 6.33 -5.84
CA PHE A 63 -1.21 7.60 -6.54
C PHE A 63 -1.08 8.76 -5.55
N ASN A 64 -0.47 9.88 -5.97
CA ASN A 64 -0.40 11.08 -5.14
C ASN A 64 -0.84 12.32 -5.94
N PRO A 65 -1.45 13.33 -5.28
CA PRO A 65 -2.03 14.48 -5.94
C PRO A 65 -1.00 15.48 -6.48
N TYR A 66 0.28 15.33 -6.16
CA TYR A 66 1.33 16.23 -6.64
C TYR A 66 1.86 15.83 -8.02
N THR A 67 1.86 14.54 -8.32
CA THR A 67 2.31 14.00 -9.62
C THR A 67 1.17 13.65 -10.56
N VAL A 68 -0.03 13.37 -10.02
CA VAL A 68 -1.24 13.08 -10.79
C VAL A 68 -2.35 14.03 -10.32
N ASN A 69 -2.81 14.92 -11.21
CA ASN A 69 -3.83 15.88 -10.85
C ASN A 69 -5.12 15.17 -10.37
N PRO A 70 -5.81 15.69 -9.32
CA PRO A 70 -7.05 15.09 -8.84
C PRO A 70 -8.16 14.91 -9.88
N ALA A 71 -8.21 15.71 -10.93
CA ALA A 71 -9.11 15.48 -12.06
C ALA A 71 -8.73 14.21 -12.84
N GLU A 72 -7.43 14.00 -13.09
CA GLU A 72 -6.94 12.76 -13.72
C GLU A 72 -7.16 11.54 -12.82
N LEU A 73 -7.00 11.69 -11.50
CA LEU A 73 -7.30 10.61 -10.55
C LEU A 73 -8.77 10.17 -10.64
N ALA A 74 -9.71 11.10 -10.75
CA ALA A 74 -11.13 10.79 -10.97
C ALA A 74 -11.37 10.13 -12.33
N MET A 75 -10.74 10.63 -13.40
CA MET A 75 -10.81 10.03 -14.74
C MET A 75 -10.25 8.61 -14.75
N ILE A 76 -9.08 8.38 -14.13
CA ILE A 76 -8.48 7.03 -13.99
C ILE A 76 -9.43 6.12 -13.22
N ALA A 77 -9.98 6.57 -12.10
CA ALA A 77 -10.87 5.76 -11.27
C ALA A 77 -12.13 5.33 -12.01
N ALA A 78 -12.82 6.28 -12.65
CA ALA A 78 -14.03 5.99 -13.43
C ALA A 78 -13.75 5.04 -14.61
N THR A 79 -12.68 5.31 -15.39
CA THR A 79 -12.33 4.48 -16.54
C THR A 79 -11.85 3.08 -16.10
N MET A 80 -11.12 2.98 -14.98
CA MET A 80 -10.72 1.69 -14.44
C MET A 80 -11.91 0.87 -13.93
N ASP A 81 -12.95 1.51 -13.38
CA ASP A 81 -14.19 0.81 -13.03
C ASP A 81 -14.92 0.29 -14.28
N GLU A 82 -14.97 1.04 -15.38
CA GLU A 82 -15.48 0.55 -16.67
C GLU A 82 -14.69 -0.66 -17.18
N VAL A 83 -13.35 -0.57 -17.19
CA VAL A 83 -12.46 -1.63 -17.70
C VAL A 83 -12.51 -2.90 -16.85
N SER A 84 -12.62 -2.74 -15.52
CA SER A 84 -12.57 -3.86 -14.56
C SER A 84 -13.95 -4.42 -14.20
N GLY A 85 -15.06 -3.81 -14.63
CA GLY A 85 -16.40 -4.17 -14.17
C GLY A 85 -16.61 -3.86 -12.68
N ASN A 86 -16.26 -2.63 -12.27
CA ASN A 86 -16.40 -2.14 -10.89
C ASN A 86 -15.53 -2.85 -9.85
N ARG A 87 -14.33 -3.32 -10.23
CA ARG A 87 -13.38 -3.98 -9.31
C ARG A 87 -12.19 -3.08 -8.92
N PHE A 88 -12.18 -1.80 -9.33
CA PHE A 88 -11.06 -0.91 -9.03
C PHE A 88 -11.22 -0.22 -7.67
N ASN A 89 -10.11 -0.07 -6.96
CA ASN A 89 -9.97 0.70 -5.73
C ASN A 89 -8.86 1.75 -5.92
N LEU A 90 -9.19 3.02 -5.67
CA LEU A 90 -8.25 4.12 -5.82
C LEU A 90 -7.45 4.32 -4.53
N GLY A 91 -6.20 3.89 -4.51
CA GLY A 91 -5.28 4.16 -3.41
C GLY A 91 -4.60 5.51 -3.59
N LEU A 92 -4.69 6.37 -2.59
CA LEU A 92 -4.16 7.73 -2.55
C LEU A 92 -3.30 7.95 -1.32
N ALA A 93 -2.19 8.68 -1.45
CA ALA A 93 -1.43 9.23 -0.33
C ALA A 93 -0.70 10.51 -0.76
N ALA A 94 -0.08 11.19 0.20
CA ALA A 94 0.69 12.40 -0.09
C ALA A 94 1.99 12.15 -0.88
N GLY A 95 2.38 10.90 -1.11
CA GLY A 95 3.65 10.54 -1.75
C GLY A 95 4.87 10.65 -0.81
N ALA A 96 5.99 10.08 -1.23
CA ALA A 96 7.25 10.21 -0.53
C ALA A 96 7.90 11.56 -0.86
N ARG A 97 8.30 12.31 0.18
CA ARG A 97 8.91 13.65 0.02
C ARG A 97 10.12 13.61 -0.89
N ASP A 98 10.99 12.63 -0.70
CA ASP A 98 12.25 12.53 -1.46
C ASP A 98 11.99 12.35 -2.96
N PHE A 99 11.03 11.50 -3.33
CA PHE A 99 10.66 11.28 -4.74
C PHE A 99 10.11 12.56 -5.39
N LEU A 100 9.30 13.33 -4.64
CA LEU A 100 8.81 14.62 -5.13
C LEU A 100 9.94 15.63 -5.30
N GLN A 101 10.89 15.67 -4.37
CA GLN A 101 12.06 16.54 -4.48
C GLN A 101 12.94 16.20 -5.69
N TRP A 102 13.10 14.91 -6.04
CA TRP A 102 13.86 14.49 -7.22
C TRP A 102 13.29 15.03 -8.53
N VAL A 103 12.01 15.35 -8.58
CA VAL A 103 11.35 15.94 -9.74
C VAL A 103 11.01 17.43 -9.54
N GLY A 104 11.56 18.06 -8.50
CA GLY A 104 11.39 19.48 -8.23
C GLY A 104 10.01 19.90 -7.73
N LEU A 105 9.21 18.96 -7.22
CA LEU A 105 7.87 19.23 -6.70
C LEU A 105 7.90 19.42 -5.18
N PRO A 106 7.42 20.56 -4.65
CA PRO A 106 7.27 20.76 -3.23
C PRO A 106 6.09 19.95 -2.67
N GLN A 107 6.28 19.28 -1.54
CA GLN A 107 5.19 18.63 -0.81
C GLN A 107 4.58 19.63 0.20
N GLU A 108 3.75 20.53 -0.30
CA GLU A 108 3.12 21.54 0.55
C GLU A 108 1.80 21.04 1.14
N ARG A 109 1.62 21.31 2.46
CA ARG A 109 0.36 21.05 3.19
C ARG A 109 -0.27 19.67 2.91
N PRO A 110 0.46 18.56 3.08
CA PRO A 110 0.01 17.24 2.61
C PRO A 110 -1.33 16.79 3.17
N LEU A 111 -1.69 17.20 4.38
CA LEU A 111 -3.00 16.87 4.97
C LEU A 111 -4.15 17.60 4.26
N ALA A 112 -3.97 18.90 3.95
CA ALA A 112 -4.96 19.68 3.20
C ALA A 112 -5.08 19.15 1.76
N ALA A 113 -3.94 18.91 1.10
CA ALA A 113 -3.92 18.34 -0.25
C ALA A 113 -4.69 17.02 -0.33
N MET A 114 -4.48 16.10 0.62
CA MET A 114 -5.21 14.84 0.65
C MET A 114 -6.70 15.03 0.90
N ARG A 115 -7.08 15.86 1.88
CA ARG A 115 -8.50 16.15 2.17
C ARG A 115 -9.22 16.72 0.96
N GLU A 116 -8.63 17.71 0.31
CA GLU A 116 -9.22 18.37 -0.87
C GLU A 116 -9.26 17.41 -2.06
N THR A 117 -8.24 16.59 -2.27
CA THR A 117 -8.21 15.56 -3.32
C THR A 117 -9.32 14.53 -3.14
N ILE A 118 -9.47 13.96 -1.94
CA ILE A 118 -10.52 12.98 -1.64
C ILE A 118 -11.91 13.60 -1.90
N THR A 119 -12.10 14.84 -1.45
CA THR A 119 -13.37 15.58 -1.65
C THR A 119 -13.64 15.81 -3.14
N ALA A 120 -12.64 16.29 -3.90
CA ALA A 120 -12.76 16.54 -5.33
C ALA A 120 -13.09 15.25 -6.10
N VAL A 121 -12.32 14.20 -5.88
CA VAL A 121 -12.50 12.92 -6.56
C VAL A 121 -13.89 12.33 -6.28
N ARG A 122 -14.36 12.35 -5.02
CA ARG A 122 -15.71 11.86 -4.70
C ARG A 122 -16.81 12.65 -5.39
N ARG A 123 -16.74 14.00 -5.39
CA ARG A 123 -17.72 14.84 -6.10
C ARG A 123 -17.74 14.56 -7.59
N LEU A 124 -16.57 14.47 -8.23
CA LEU A 124 -16.48 14.14 -9.65
C LEU A 124 -17.11 12.79 -9.97
N LEU A 125 -16.80 11.76 -9.17
CA LEU A 125 -17.31 10.39 -9.37
C LEU A 125 -18.81 10.27 -9.05
N SER A 126 -19.36 11.13 -8.18
CA SER A 126 -20.82 11.19 -7.94
C SER A 126 -21.58 11.98 -9.01
N GLY A 127 -20.89 12.53 -10.01
CA GLY A 127 -21.49 13.35 -11.06
C GLY A 127 -21.73 14.82 -10.65
N GLU A 128 -21.17 15.23 -9.51
CA GLU A 128 -21.27 16.60 -9.03
C GLU A 128 -20.19 17.51 -9.66
N VAL A 129 -20.42 18.79 -9.61
CA VAL A 129 -19.40 19.81 -9.88
C VAL A 129 -18.46 19.91 -8.67
N ALA A 130 -17.16 19.81 -8.92
CA ALA A 130 -16.16 19.96 -7.88
C ALA A 130 -15.71 21.44 -7.74
N ASP A 131 -16.65 22.34 -7.49
CA ASP A 131 -16.33 23.74 -7.16
C ASP A 131 -15.67 23.79 -5.78
N LEU A 132 -14.36 24.08 -5.75
CA LEU A 132 -13.52 24.04 -4.57
C LEU A 132 -12.64 25.30 -4.49
N ASN A 133 -12.70 25.97 -3.36
CA ASN A 133 -11.82 27.10 -3.03
C ASN A 133 -10.94 26.73 -1.83
N GLY A 134 -10.06 25.76 -2.05
CA GLY A 134 -9.16 25.22 -1.04
C GLY A 134 -7.78 25.87 -1.07
N HIS A 135 -6.88 25.29 -0.28
CA HIS A 135 -5.46 25.67 -0.26
C HIS A 135 -4.66 24.98 -1.38
N PHE A 136 -5.07 23.78 -1.75
CA PHE A 136 -4.42 22.95 -2.77
C PHE A 136 -5.17 23.00 -4.10
N LEU A 137 -6.52 22.95 -4.07
CA LEU A 137 -7.38 23.02 -5.24
C LEU A 137 -8.18 24.29 -5.26
N GLN A 138 -8.08 25.04 -6.38
CA GLN A 138 -8.89 26.21 -6.68
C GLN A 138 -9.63 25.95 -7.99
N TRP A 139 -10.69 25.15 -7.89
CA TRP A 139 -11.52 24.74 -9.02
C TRP A 139 -12.83 25.52 -9.05
N ARG A 140 -13.39 25.65 -10.24
CA ARG A 140 -14.64 26.38 -10.52
C ARG A 140 -15.71 25.43 -11.06
N ALA A 141 -16.86 25.99 -11.41
CA ALA A 141 -18.03 25.27 -11.89
C ALA A 141 -17.81 24.42 -13.16
N GLU A 142 -16.71 24.64 -13.88
CA GLU A 142 -16.33 23.82 -15.04
C GLU A 142 -15.67 22.49 -14.68
N ALA A 143 -15.35 22.27 -13.39
CA ALA A 143 -14.71 21.04 -12.91
C ALA A 143 -15.74 19.95 -12.65
N TYR A 144 -16.12 19.22 -13.70
CA TYR A 144 -16.99 18.03 -13.65
C TYR A 144 -16.55 17.00 -14.69
N LEU A 145 -16.84 15.70 -14.43
CA LEU A 145 -16.65 14.65 -15.42
C LEU A 145 -17.68 14.80 -16.55
N ARG A 146 -17.25 14.71 -17.80
CA ARG A 146 -18.10 14.83 -19.00
C ARG A 146 -18.67 13.49 -19.46
N PHE A 147 -18.59 12.49 -18.64
CA PHE A 147 -19.17 11.16 -18.78
C PHE A 147 -19.58 10.66 -17.38
N PRO A 148 -20.61 9.81 -17.28
CA PRO A 148 -21.01 9.27 -15.99
C PRO A 148 -19.97 8.24 -15.50
N ALA A 149 -19.50 8.36 -14.27
CA ALA A 149 -18.74 7.30 -13.63
C ALA A 149 -19.69 6.12 -13.31
N PRO A 150 -19.25 4.86 -13.45
CA PRO A 150 -20.08 3.68 -13.13
C PRO A 150 -20.50 3.64 -11.66
N ARG A 151 -19.66 4.17 -10.78
CA ARG A 151 -19.88 4.30 -9.33
C ARG A 151 -18.96 5.34 -8.72
N VAL A 152 -19.16 5.65 -7.46
CA VAL A 152 -18.14 6.31 -6.65
C VAL A 152 -17.10 5.27 -6.25
N THR A 153 -15.97 5.25 -6.95
CA THR A 153 -14.86 4.29 -6.70
C THR A 153 -14.39 4.39 -5.26
N PRO A 154 -14.21 3.28 -4.52
CA PRO A 154 -13.68 3.31 -3.17
C PRO A 154 -12.28 3.92 -3.11
N ILE A 155 -12.05 4.79 -2.11
CA ILE A 155 -10.77 5.48 -1.91
C ILE A 155 -10.07 4.90 -0.69
N TYR A 156 -8.91 4.30 -0.90
CA TYR A 156 -8.01 3.81 0.14
C TYR A 156 -6.90 4.82 0.39
N VAL A 157 -6.69 5.19 1.64
CA VAL A 157 -5.69 6.21 2.01
C VAL A 157 -4.44 5.55 2.55
N GLY A 158 -3.30 5.76 1.88
CA GLY A 158 -1.98 5.42 2.41
C GLY A 158 -1.60 6.41 3.51
N ALA A 159 -1.38 5.91 4.73
CA ALA A 159 -1.17 6.75 5.91
C ALA A 159 -0.16 6.13 6.87
N MET A 160 0.79 6.94 7.34
CA MET A 160 1.83 6.54 8.30
C MET A 160 1.80 7.36 9.59
N GLY A 161 1.60 8.67 9.48
CA GLY A 161 1.60 9.57 10.62
C GLY A 161 0.21 9.74 11.25
N PRO A 162 0.14 10.12 12.55
CA PRO A 162 -1.11 10.19 13.31
C PRO A 162 -2.20 11.06 12.66
N LYS A 163 -1.83 12.23 12.13
CA LYS A 163 -2.78 13.14 11.46
C LYS A 163 -3.36 12.55 10.17
N MET A 164 -2.53 11.84 9.38
CA MET A 164 -2.97 11.22 8.14
C MET A 164 -3.80 9.96 8.41
N LEU A 165 -3.46 9.18 9.46
CA LEU A 165 -4.29 8.06 9.94
C LEU A 165 -5.65 8.55 10.40
N GLY A 166 -5.70 9.66 11.16
CA GLY A 166 -6.98 10.29 11.52
C GLY A 166 -7.80 10.73 10.31
N LEU A 167 -7.18 11.31 9.29
CA LEU A 167 -7.84 11.67 8.03
C LEU A 167 -8.34 10.43 7.28
N ALA A 168 -7.54 9.36 7.23
CA ALA A 168 -7.92 8.10 6.60
C ALA A 168 -9.17 7.51 7.27
N GLY A 169 -9.21 7.47 8.59
CA GLY A 169 -10.39 7.04 9.36
C GLY A 169 -11.63 7.89 9.09
N GLU A 170 -11.47 9.21 8.98
CA GLU A 170 -12.54 10.17 8.75
C GLU A 170 -13.11 10.09 7.33
N MET A 171 -12.26 9.97 6.31
CA MET A 171 -12.65 10.19 4.91
C MET A 171 -12.40 9.01 3.96
N GLY A 172 -11.56 8.03 4.29
CA GLY A 172 -11.25 6.89 3.41
C GLY A 172 -12.36 5.85 3.38
N ASP A 173 -12.48 5.04 2.35
CA ASP A 173 -13.25 3.79 2.37
C ASP A 173 -12.39 2.65 2.89
N GLY A 174 -11.08 2.77 2.74
CA GLY A 174 -10.08 1.93 3.35
C GLY A 174 -8.81 2.69 3.70
N VAL A 175 -7.91 2.01 4.40
CA VAL A 175 -6.60 2.54 4.77
C VAL A 175 -5.51 1.51 4.53
N LEU A 176 -4.36 1.98 4.02
CA LEU A 176 -3.17 1.18 3.69
C LEU A 176 -1.96 1.66 4.53
N PRO A 177 -1.94 1.44 5.86
CA PRO A 177 -0.80 1.78 6.68
C PRO A 177 0.27 0.70 6.57
N LEU A 178 1.54 1.09 6.52
CA LEU A 178 2.64 0.14 6.60
C LEU A 178 2.87 -0.25 8.06
N LEU A 179 2.75 -1.55 8.36
CA LEU A 179 2.95 -2.11 9.69
C LEU A 179 4.34 -2.76 9.76
N PHE A 180 5.31 -2.01 10.23
CA PHE A 180 6.71 -2.41 10.38
C PHE A 180 7.20 -2.10 11.80
N PRO A 181 7.23 -3.07 12.72
CA PRO A 181 6.80 -4.48 12.59
C PRO A 181 5.27 -4.66 12.50
N PRO A 182 4.77 -5.88 12.25
CA PRO A 182 3.32 -6.16 12.25
C PRO A 182 2.60 -5.66 13.50
N GLU A 183 3.25 -5.71 14.66
CA GLU A 183 2.73 -5.25 15.96
C GLU A 183 2.47 -3.74 16.00
N HIS A 184 2.96 -2.96 15.04
CA HIS A 184 2.59 -1.55 14.87
C HIS A 184 1.07 -1.39 14.65
N PHE A 185 0.36 -2.46 14.32
CA PHE A 185 -1.09 -2.54 14.31
C PHE A 185 -1.72 -1.96 15.59
N PHE A 186 -1.19 -2.31 16.76
CA PHE A 186 -1.70 -1.84 18.05
C PHE A 186 -1.51 -0.34 18.28
N THR A 187 -0.53 0.28 17.60
CA THR A 187 -0.32 1.74 17.63
C THR A 187 -1.23 2.45 16.62
N VAL A 188 -1.45 1.85 15.45
CA VAL A 188 -2.22 2.43 14.34
C VAL A 188 -3.72 2.37 14.62
N LYS A 189 -4.22 1.27 15.16
CA LYS A 189 -5.65 1.03 15.38
C LYS A 189 -6.34 2.16 16.16
N PRO A 190 -5.89 2.61 17.34
CA PRO A 190 -6.56 3.68 18.09
C PRO A 190 -6.51 5.04 17.37
N LEU A 191 -5.50 5.30 16.54
CA LEU A 191 -5.41 6.51 15.74
C LEU A 191 -6.46 6.52 14.61
N LEU A 192 -6.74 5.37 14.02
CA LEU A 192 -7.83 5.19 13.05
C LEU A 192 -9.19 5.33 13.71
N GLU A 193 -9.39 4.71 14.87
CA GLU A 193 -10.63 4.79 15.65
C GLU A 193 -10.98 6.24 16.01
N ALA A 194 -10.00 7.05 16.38
CA ALA A 194 -10.19 8.49 16.59
C ALA A 194 -10.62 9.25 15.32
N GLY A 195 -10.20 8.78 14.14
CA GLY A 195 -10.67 9.31 12.85
C GLY A 195 -12.09 8.84 12.52
N ILE A 196 -12.37 7.55 12.72
CA ILE A 196 -13.68 6.93 12.50
C ILE A 196 -14.76 7.62 13.32
N ALA A 197 -14.45 8.06 14.53
CA ALA A 197 -15.40 8.81 15.37
C ALA A 197 -15.89 10.15 14.74
N ARG A 198 -15.22 10.64 13.68
CA ARG A 198 -15.62 11.86 12.93
C ARG A 198 -16.12 11.54 11.52
N ARG A 199 -16.28 10.26 11.22
CA ARG A 199 -16.67 9.77 9.91
C ARG A 199 -18.15 10.02 9.64
N ALA A 200 -18.51 10.43 8.44
CA ALA A 200 -19.89 10.52 8.03
C ALA A 200 -20.53 9.13 7.90
N ASP A 201 -21.77 8.98 8.37
CA ASP A 201 -22.52 7.70 8.34
C ASP A 201 -22.66 7.15 6.90
N THR A 202 -22.66 8.02 5.90
CA THR A 202 -22.77 7.66 4.49
C THR A 202 -21.56 6.89 3.93
N LEU A 203 -20.42 6.87 4.64
CA LEU A 203 -19.18 6.24 4.15
C LEU A 203 -19.07 4.74 4.53
N GLY A 204 -19.98 4.20 5.31
CA GLY A 204 -19.93 2.79 5.75
C GLY A 204 -18.69 2.46 6.61
N THR A 205 -18.39 1.18 6.76
CA THR A 205 -17.27 0.68 7.58
C THR A 205 -15.94 0.87 6.86
N LEU A 206 -14.91 1.36 7.57
CA LEU A 206 -13.56 1.49 7.05
C LEU A 206 -12.89 0.11 6.92
N ASP A 207 -12.35 -0.20 5.74
CA ASP A 207 -11.50 -1.38 5.55
C ASP A 207 -10.05 -1.06 5.99
N PHE A 208 -9.60 -1.69 7.08
CA PHE A 208 -8.25 -1.54 7.57
C PHE A 208 -7.35 -2.65 7.04
N ALA A 209 -6.65 -2.41 5.93
CA ALA A 209 -5.68 -3.33 5.36
C ALA A 209 -4.35 -3.27 6.13
N ALA A 210 -4.08 -4.28 6.94
CA ALA A 210 -2.83 -4.42 7.69
C ALA A 210 -1.67 -4.73 6.72
N CYS A 211 -0.96 -3.68 6.27
CA CYS A 211 0.08 -3.77 5.24
C CYS A 211 1.42 -4.25 5.81
N ILE A 212 1.79 -5.51 5.57
CA ILE A 212 2.94 -6.19 6.17
C ILE A 212 3.91 -6.61 5.07
N TRP A 213 5.23 -6.47 5.31
CA TRP A 213 6.23 -7.11 4.47
C TRP A 213 6.35 -8.58 4.81
N VAL A 214 6.34 -9.41 3.77
CA VAL A 214 6.52 -10.86 3.93
C VAL A 214 7.56 -11.38 2.96
N SER A 215 8.25 -12.46 3.35
CA SER A 215 9.12 -13.21 2.45
C SER A 215 8.98 -14.70 2.76
N LEU A 216 8.37 -15.45 1.83
CA LEU A 216 8.10 -16.87 1.95
C LEU A 216 8.81 -17.65 0.85
N ALA A 217 9.35 -18.80 1.22
CA ALA A 217 9.83 -19.84 0.30
C ALA A 217 9.89 -21.19 1.03
N ALA A 218 9.97 -22.30 0.27
CA ALA A 218 10.30 -23.61 0.82
C ALA A 218 11.71 -23.60 1.43
N ASP A 219 12.66 -22.92 0.79
CA ASP A 219 13.99 -22.61 1.35
C ASP A 219 13.91 -21.38 2.27
N ARG A 220 13.93 -21.63 3.60
CA ARG A 220 13.88 -20.58 4.63
C ARG A 220 15.05 -19.60 4.53
N GLU A 221 16.26 -20.06 4.21
CA GLU A 221 17.42 -19.18 4.09
C GLU A 221 17.29 -18.24 2.88
N ALA A 222 16.76 -18.72 1.77
CA ALA A 222 16.49 -17.91 0.60
C ALA A 222 15.42 -16.83 0.91
N ALA A 223 14.37 -17.19 1.65
CA ALA A 223 13.37 -16.24 2.12
C ALA A 223 13.99 -15.17 3.05
N GLN A 224 14.87 -15.59 3.98
CA GLN A 224 15.57 -14.65 4.88
C GLN A 224 16.46 -13.69 4.12
N ARG A 225 17.27 -14.17 3.17
CA ARG A 225 18.13 -13.33 2.34
C ARG A 225 17.31 -12.29 1.58
N THR A 226 16.18 -12.69 1.02
CA THR A 226 15.30 -11.78 0.26
C THR A 226 14.70 -10.67 1.14
N LEU A 227 14.26 -10.99 2.36
CA LEU A 227 13.80 -9.97 3.31
C LEU A 227 14.95 -9.07 3.77
N ALA A 228 16.12 -9.64 4.05
CA ALA A 228 17.30 -8.88 4.46
C ALA A 228 17.75 -7.90 3.37
N GLN A 229 17.70 -8.28 2.09
CA GLN A 229 17.94 -7.36 0.97
C GLN A 229 16.99 -6.17 1.01
N LYS A 230 15.68 -6.42 1.16
CA LYS A 230 14.66 -5.35 1.26
C LYS A 230 14.94 -4.42 2.45
N ILE A 231 15.28 -4.97 3.61
CA ILE A 231 15.59 -4.22 4.82
C ILE A 231 16.87 -3.39 4.64
N ALA A 232 17.91 -3.96 4.04
CA ALA A 232 19.17 -3.24 3.79
C ALA A 232 18.93 -1.97 2.95
N TYR A 233 18.07 -2.04 1.92
CA TYR A 233 17.76 -0.88 1.07
C TYR A 233 16.84 0.14 1.74
N TYR A 234 15.82 -0.29 2.47
CA TYR A 234 14.72 0.59 2.91
C TYR A 234 14.70 0.88 4.41
N GLY A 235 15.45 0.09 5.23
CA GLY A 235 15.38 0.17 6.68
C GLY A 235 15.73 1.56 7.23
N ALA A 236 16.73 2.21 6.67
CA ALA A 236 17.14 3.56 7.05
C ALA A 236 16.07 4.65 6.76
N SER A 237 15.12 4.37 5.87
CA SER A 237 14.03 5.30 5.50
C SER A 237 12.79 5.13 6.38
N LEU A 238 12.78 4.16 7.30
CA LEU A 238 11.68 3.97 8.24
C LEU A 238 11.67 5.10 9.28
N SER A 239 10.46 5.47 9.73
CA SER A 239 10.35 6.54 10.72
C SER A 239 11.00 6.15 12.05
N PRO A 240 11.60 7.11 12.79
CA PRO A 240 12.18 6.84 14.11
C PRO A 240 11.19 6.18 15.09
N LEU A 241 9.90 6.50 14.98
CA LEU A 241 8.85 5.90 15.81
C LEU A 241 8.70 4.38 15.54
N ILE A 242 8.82 3.97 14.29
CA ILE A 242 8.78 2.56 13.87
C ILE A 242 10.04 1.85 14.36
N LEU A 243 11.21 2.43 14.13
CA LEU A 243 12.49 1.84 14.53
C LEU A 243 12.59 1.67 16.05
N ALA A 244 12.13 2.64 16.83
CA ALA A 244 12.14 2.58 18.29
C ALA A 244 11.35 1.39 18.85
N GLN A 245 10.31 0.91 18.17
CA GLN A 245 9.54 -0.28 18.60
C GLN A 245 10.36 -1.58 18.52
N LEU A 246 11.44 -1.55 17.74
CA LEU A 246 12.37 -2.66 17.57
C LEU A 246 13.69 -2.46 18.33
N ASN A 247 13.78 -1.41 19.16
CA ASN A 247 15.03 -0.94 19.74
C ASN A 247 16.10 -0.68 18.67
N LEU A 248 15.69 -0.04 17.57
CA LEU A 248 16.53 0.39 16.47
C LEU A 248 16.47 1.91 16.33
N SER A 249 17.51 2.44 15.72
CA SER A 249 17.62 3.84 15.29
C SER A 249 18.09 3.92 13.84
N VAL A 250 18.11 5.08 13.23
CA VAL A 250 18.65 5.27 11.87
C VAL A 250 20.15 4.97 11.84
N GLU A 251 20.85 5.23 12.93
CA GLU A 251 22.29 4.99 13.09
C GLU A 251 22.65 3.50 12.99
N ASP A 252 21.76 2.58 13.40
CA ASP A 252 21.97 1.13 13.24
C ASP A 252 22.10 0.73 11.76
N PHE A 253 21.50 1.51 10.85
CA PHE A 253 21.58 1.27 9.41
C PHE A 253 22.78 1.98 8.73
N ALA A 254 23.53 2.84 9.42
CA ALA A 254 24.64 3.57 8.81
C ALA A 254 25.72 2.67 8.20
N PRO A 255 26.17 1.56 8.86
CA PRO A 255 27.12 0.63 8.25
C PRO A 255 26.55 -0.07 7.00
N ILE A 256 25.27 -0.42 7.02
CA ILE A 256 24.57 -1.04 5.89
C ILE A 256 24.53 -0.08 4.70
N GLN A 257 24.13 1.17 4.95
CA GLN A 257 24.11 2.22 3.92
C GLN A 257 25.50 2.52 3.35
N HIS A 258 26.55 2.49 4.18
CA HIS A 258 27.93 2.63 3.74
C HIS A 258 28.33 1.47 2.80
N ALA A 259 28.04 0.22 3.20
CA ALA A 259 28.31 -0.96 2.38
C ALA A 259 27.59 -0.89 1.00
N LEU A 260 26.33 -0.45 0.98
CA LEU A 260 25.54 -0.31 -0.27
C LEU A 260 26.03 0.84 -1.15
N ASN A 261 26.19 2.03 -0.58
CA ASN A 261 26.32 3.26 -1.37
C ASN A 261 27.77 3.62 -1.66
N VAL A 262 28.71 3.29 -0.77
CA VAL A 262 30.13 3.61 -0.89
C VAL A 262 30.92 2.40 -1.37
N GLU A 263 30.82 1.27 -0.69
CA GLU A 263 31.58 0.07 -1.04
C GLU A 263 30.96 -0.69 -2.23
N ARG A 264 29.70 -0.41 -2.59
CA ARG A 264 28.94 -1.14 -3.64
C ARG A 264 28.91 -2.64 -3.40
N ASN A 265 28.83 -3.04 -2.14
CA ASN A 265 28.87 -4.43 -1.70
C ASN A 265 27.52 -4.83 -1.03
N GLU A 266 26.57 -5.25 -1.86
CA GLU A 266 25.25 -5.67 -1.41
C GLU A 266 25.32 -6.91 -0.49
N ALA A 267 26.18 -7.89 -0.81
CA ALA A 267 26.32 -9.09 0.00
C ALA A 267 26.77 -8.78 1.45
N LYS A 268 27.70 -7.82 1.60
CA LYS A 268 28.14 -7.32 2.90
C LYS A 268 27.00 -6.60 3.64
N ALA A 269 26.26 -5.74 2.92
CA ALA A 269 25.14 -5.01 3.51
C ALA A 269 24.04 -5.95 4.03
N VAL A 270 23.68 -6.95 3.25
CA VAL A 270 22.69 -7.98 3.61
C VAL A 270 23.14 -8.78 4.83
N ALA A 271 24.42 -9.16 4.89
CA ALA A 271 24.98 -9.89 6.04
C ALA A 271 25.00 -9.07 7.35
N MET A 272 24.86 -7.76 7.29
CA MET A 272 24.78 -6.86 8.46
C MET A 272 23.35 -6.70 9.01
N VAL A 273 22.33 -7.21 8.31
CA VAL A 273 20.94 -7.17 8.79
C VAL A 273 20.78 -8.17 9.93
N ASP A 274 20.56 -7.67 11.12
CA ASP A 274 20.45 -8.48 12.35
C ASP A 274 19.01 -8.98 12.61
N GLU A 275 18.84 -9.81 13.65
CA GLU A 275 17.55 -10.38 14.03
C GLU A 275 16.52 -9.31 14.44
N ARG A 276 16.95 -8.19 15.05
CA ARG A 276 16.05 -7.08 15.40
C ARG A 276 15.48 -6.44 14.14
N MET A 277 16.35 -6.21 13.16
CA MET A 277 15.98 -5.65 11.84
C MET A 277 15.05 -6.59 11.07
N MET A 278 15.32 -7.90 11.12
CA MET A 278 14.45 -8.91 10.47
C MET A 278 13.02 -8.91 10.98
N ARG A 279 12.78 -8.44 12.21
CA ARG A 279 11.42 -8.30 12.77
C ARG A 279 10.58 -7.20 12.11
N ILE A 280 11.18 -6.35 11.27
CA ILE A 280 10.45 -5.35 10.44
C ILE A 280 9.40 -6.02 9.56
N GLY A 281 9.67 -7.22 9.06
CA GLY A 281 8.74 -8.03 8.29
C GLY A 281 8.49 -9.41 8.90
N VAL A 282 7.85 -10.27 8.12
CA VAL A 282 7.61 -11.68 8.48
C VAL A 282 8.29 -12.56 7.43
N VAL A 283 9.02 -13.59 7.90
CA VAL A 283 9.83 -14.45 7.02
C VAL A 283 9.68 -15.91 7.36
N GLY A 284 9.71 -16.77 6.37
CA GLY A 284 9.76 -18.22 6.54
C GLY A 284 8.76 -18.99 5.71
N GLN A 285 8.02 -19.88 6.36
CA GLN A 285 6.99 -20.74 5.77
C GLN A 285 5.59 -20.30 6.22
N PRO A 286 4.50 -20.83 5.67
CA PRO A 286 3.13 -20.44 6.04
C PRO A 286 2.87 -20.49 7.55
N SER A 287 3.39 -21.49 8.27
CA SER A 287 3.26 -21.61 9.72
C SER A 287 3.89 -20.43 10.48
N ASP A 288 5.02 -19.90 10.00
CA ASP A 288 5.69 -18.76 10.63
C ASP A 288 4.86 -17.48 10.47
N VAL A 289 4.26 -17.30 9.28
CA VAL A 289 3.37 -16.16 8.98
C VAL A 289 2.10 -16.26 9.84
N ILE A 290 1.48 -17.43 9.92
CA ILE A 290 0.29 -17.67 10.74
C ILE A 290 0.60 -17.31 12.20
N ALA A 291 1.60 -17.93 12.80
CA ALA A 291 1.97 -17.70 14.21
C ALA A 291 2.26 -16.22 14.51
N ARG A 292 2.88 -15.50 13.56
CA ARG A 292 3.20 -14.07 13.73
C ARG A 292 1.97 -13.18 13.64
N LEU A 293 0.94 -13.56 12.86
CA LEU A 293 -0.22 -12.73 12.58
C LEU A 293 -1.47 -13.08 13.39
N GLU A 294 -1.52 -14.28 14.00
CA GLU A 294 -2.63 -14.67 14.91
C GLU A 294 -2.93 -13.61 15.98
N PRO A 295 -1.94 -12.99 16.66
CA PRO A 295 -2.22 -11.96 17.67
C PRO A 295 -2.93 -10.72 17.07
N LEU A 296 -2.63 -10.36 15.83
CA LEU A 296 -3.28 -9.23 15.15
C LEU A 296 -4.74 -9.58 14.82
N VAL A 297 -4.98 -10.80 14.33
CA VAL A 297 -6.31 -11.29 14.03
C VAL A 297 -7.15 -11.40 15.30
N ALA A 298 -6.60 -11.94 16.38
CA ALA A 298 -7.24 -11.98 17.69
C ALA A 298 -7.57 -10.59 18.24
N ALA A 299 -6.77 -9.57 17.90
CA ALA A 299 -7.02 -8.17 18.25
C ALA A 299 -7.99 -7.44 17.29
N GLY A 300 -8.57 -8.17 16.33
CA GLY A 300 -9.60 -7.66 15.41
C GLY A 300 -9.08 -7.17 14.06
N ALA A 301 -7.88 -7.56 13.62
CA ALA A 301 -7.48 -7.37 12.23
C ALA A 301 -8.36 -8.23 11.32
N GLN A 302 -9.07 -7.59 10.38
CA GLN A 302 -9.98 -8.27 9.46
C GLN A 302 -9.47 -8.28 8.01
N HIS A 303 -8.40 -7.58 7.71
CA HIS A 303 -7.76 -7.53 6.41
C HIS A 303 -6.24 -7.61 6.56
N LEU A 304 -5.63 -8.70 6.11
CA LEU A 304 -4.18 -8.86 6.04
C LEU A 304 -3.71 -8.57 4.62
N SER A 305 -2.79 -7.62 4.48
CA SER A 305 -2.26 -7.16 3.20
C SER A 305 -0.77 -7.49 3.09
N PHE A 306 -0.45 -8.52 2.31
CA PHE A 306 0.92 -9.01 2.14
C PHE A 306 1.64 -8.18 1.07
N GLY A 307 2.81 -7.66 1.41
CA GLY A 307 3.61 -6.80 0.55
C GLY A 307 5.01 -7.33 0.28
N PRO A 308 5.74 -6.67 -0.64
CA PRO A 308 7.06 -7.12 -1.04
C PRO A 308 8.02 -7.23 0.15
N PRO A 309 9.05 -8.11 0.02
CA PRO A 309 9.53 -8.71 -1.24
C PRO A 309 8.78 -9.96 -1.70
N LEU A 310 7.86 -10.52 -0.93
CA LEU A 310 7.10 -11.77 -1.08
C LEU A 310 7.97 -13.03 -0.91
N GLY A 311 9.13 -13.08 -1.54
CA GLY A 311 10.08 -14.18 -1.53
C GLY A 311 11.01 -14.15 -2.73
N PRO A 312 11.96 -15.10 -2.84
CA PRO A 312 12.86 -15.20 -3.99
C PRO A 312 12.11 -15.51 -5.30
N ASP A 313 11.00 -16.27 -5.22
CA ASP A 313 10.05 -16.49 -6.30
C ASP A 313 8.67 -15.99 -5.86
N PRO A 314 8.17 -14.88 -6.45
CA PRO A 314 6.86 -14.34 -6.09
C PRO A 314 5.68 -15.28 -6.39
N LEU A 315 5.74 -16.15 -7.38
CA LEU A 315 4.66 -17.11 -7.68
C LEU A 315 4.61 -18.23 -6.63
N GLU A 316 5.76 -18.76 -6.20
CA GLU A 316 5.86 -19.67 -5.07
C GLU A 316 5.29 -19.03 -3.80
N ALA A 317 5.71 -17.79 -3.51
CA ALA A 317 5.23 -17.06 -2.34
C ALA A 317 3.70 -16.85 -2.35
N VAL A 318 3.10 -16.54 -3.48
CA VAL A 318 1.63 -16.44 -3.63
C VAL A 318 0.95 -17.77 -3.31
N SER A 319 1.49 -18.89 -3.82
CA SER A 319 0.97 -20.23 -3.51
C SER A 319 1.07 -20.56 -2.02
N LEU A 320 2.19 -20.24 -1.38
CA LEU A 320 2.38 -20.43 0.06
C LEU A 320 1.46 -19.54 0.89
N LEU A 321 1.22 -18.30 0.46
CA LEU A 321 0.25 -17.40 1.09
C LEU A 321 -1.19 -17.90 0.96
N GLY A 322 -1.53 -18.64 -0.09
CA GLY A 322 -2.80 -19.35 -0.21
C GLY A 322 -3.07 -20.27 0.99
N GLN A 323 -2.05 -20.97 1.50
CA GLN A 323 -2.18 -21.81 2.70
C GLN A 323 -2.43 -20.98 3.97
N VAL A 324 -1.88 -19.76 4.05
CA VAL A 324 -2.15 -18.81 5.15
C VAL A 324 -3.62 -18.32 5.06
N ILE A 325 -4.10 -18.02 3.87
CA ILE A 325 -5.49 -17.62 3.61
C ILE A 325 -6.45 -18.74 4.04
N ASP A 326 -6.19 -19.97 3.62
CA ASP A 326 -7.00 -21.13 3.97
C ASP A 326 -7.07 -21.35 5.49
N TYR A 327 -5.96 -21.14 6.20
CA TYR A 327 -5.94 -21.24 7.66
C TYR A 327 -6.88 -20.21 8.32
N PHE A 328 -6.78 -18.94 7.96
CA PHE A 328 -7.56 -17.88 8.59
C PHE A 328 -9.01 -17.81 8.12
N ARG A 329 -9.39 -18.54 7.08
CA ARG A 329 -10.78 -18.63 6.59
C ARG A 329 -11.57 -19.80 7.19
N ARG A 330 -10.89 -20.72 7.87
CA ARG A 330 -11.55 -21.82 8.63
C ARG A 330 -12.19 -21.30 9.92
#